data_3edfe75e95086c1be86cc5af1187ffee
#
_entry.id   3edfe75e95086c1be86cc5af1187ffee
#
_cell.length_a   1.000
_cell.length_b   1.000
_cell.length_c   1.000
_cell.angle_alpha   90.00
_cell.angle_beta   90.00
_cell.angle_gamma   90.00
#
_symmetry.space_group_name_H-M   'P 1'
#
loop_
_entity.id
_entity.type
_entity.pdbx_description
1 polymer ?
#
loop_
_entity_poly.entity_id
_entity_poly.type
_entity_poly.pdbx_seq_one_letter_code
_entity_poly.pdbx_strand_id
1 'polypeptide(L)'
;MSRRLVNITLDNLDDLTDRCRKCVFWELDPMALDRAKQAGDTDFEKESWVSATLLDWGSCGKIAYVDGVPAGFVMYAPPGYVPRSVAFPTSPLSADAVLLMTGHVHPDFAGGGIGRLLIQGAAKDLVRRGVHAIEAFGDEK
;
A
#
# COMPACT_ATOMS: atom_id res chain seq x y z
N MET A 1 -9.30 1.02 24.47
CA MET A 1 -8.69 0.21 23.41
C MET A 1 -7.34 0.79 23.00
N SER A 2 -6.34 -0.06 22.90
CA SER A 2 -5.02 0.35 22.45
C SER A 2 -4.95 0.32 20.93
N ARG A 3 -4.59 1.44 20.32
CA ARG A 3 -4.38 1.55 18.87
C ARG A 3 -2.92 1.84 18.60
N ARG A 4 -2.34 1.14 17.65
CA ARG A 4 -0.94 1.32 17.27
C ARG A 4 -0.82 1.35 15.76
N LEU A 5 -0.04 2.29 15.26
CA LEU A 5 0.24 2.43 13.83
C LEU A 5 1.71 2.14 13.61
N VAL A 6 2.03 1.17 12.77
CA VAL A 6 3.42 0.78 12.48
C VAL A 6 3.66 0.77 10.98
N ASN A 7 4.92 0.96 10.60
CA ASN A 7 5.32 0.89 9.20
C ASN A 7 5.25 -0.54 8.69
N ILE A 8 4.86 -0.70 7.43
CA ILE A 8 4.92 -2.01 6.77
C ILE A 8 6.38 -2.37 6.54
N THR A 9 6.75 -3.58 6.98
CA THR A 9 8.06 -4.18 6.79
C THR A 9 7.87 -5.63 6.34
N LEU A 10 8.97 -6.31 6.03
CA LEU A 10 8.88 -7.74 5.69
C LEU A 10 8.44 -8.57 6.89
N ASP A 11 8.70 -8.10 8.11
CA ASP A 11 8.35 -8.83 9.33
C ASP A 11 6.84 -8.85 9.60
N ASN A 12 6.11 -7.81 9.16
CA ASN A 12 4.67 -7.72 9.44
C ASN A 12 3.82 -7.83 8.17
N LEU A 13 4.41 -8.16 7.02
CA LEU A 13 3.70 -8.23 5.77
C LEU A 13 2.57 -9.28 5.79
N ASP A 14 2.75 -10.35 6.55
CA ASP A 14 1.72 -11.39 6.68
C ASP A 14 0.52 -10.96 7.52
N ASP A 15 0.57 -9.79 8.15
CA ASP A 15 -0.58 -9.23 8.86
C ASP A 15 -1.58 -8.54 7.93
N LEU A 16 -1.25 -8.38 6.64
CA LEU A 16 -2.24 -8.00 5.63
C LEU A 16 -3.22 -9.17 5.42
N THR A 17 -4.45 -8.87 4.98
CA THR A 17 -5.38 -9.95 4.64
C THR A 17 -4.77 -10.81 3.52
N ASP A 18 -5.14 -12.09 3.47
CA ASP A 18 -4.58 -13.03 2.48
C ASP A 18 -4.67 -12.50 1.06
N ARG A 19 -5.82 -11.93 0.70
CA ARG A 19 -6.03 -11.35 -0.63
C ARG A 19 -5.05 -10.23 -0.91
N CYS A 20 -4.89 -9.30 0.03
CA CYS A 20 -4.02 -8.13 -0.14
C CYS A 20 -2.56 -8.52 -0.05
N ARG A 21 -2.21 -9.51 0.77
CA ARG A 21 -0.86 -10.01 0.91
C ARG A 21 -0.31 -10.53 -0.42
N LYS A 22 -1.16 -11.10 -1.24
CA LYS A 22 -0.80 -11.70 -2.54
C LYS A 22 -1.13 -10.80 -3.72
N CYS A 23 -1.76 -9.66 -3.50
CA CYS A 23 -2.18 -8.76 -4.56
C CYS A 23 -1.01 -7.88 -5.01
N VAL A 24 -0.60 -8.02 -6.26
CA VAL A 24 0.47 -7.23 -6.86
C VAL A 24 -0.05 -6.46 -8.07
N PHE A 25 -1.31 -6.04 -8.04
CA PHE A 25 -1.95 -5.30 -9.11
C PHE A 25 -1.21 -4.01 -9.44
N TRP A 26 -0.91 -3.20 -8.42
CA TRP A 26 -0.23 -1.92 -8.61
C TRP A 26 1.27 -2.07 -8.79
N GLU A 27 1.85 -3.09 -8.15
CA GLU A 27 3.29 -3.30 -8.08
C GLU A 27 3.89 -3.83 -9.38
N LEU A 28 3.08 -4.50 -10.21
CA LEU A 28 3.54 -5.11 -11.45
C LEU A 28 2.77 -4.57 -12.65
N ASP A 29 3.44 -4.52 -13.81
CA ASP A 29 2.74 -4.28 -15.06
C ASP A 29 1.89 -5.51 -15.43
N PRO A 30 0.91 -5.39 -16.37
CA PRO A 30 0.02 -6.49 -16.68
C PRO A 30 0.70 -7.79 -17.12
N MET A 31 1.79 -7.70 -17.88
CA MET A 31 2.50 -8.90 -18.34
C MET A 31 3.22 -9.60 -17.21
N ALA A 32 3.88 -8.84 -16.36
CA ALA A 32 4.56 -9.40 -15.18
C ALA A 32 3.55 -10.02 -14.21
N LEU A 33 2.39 -9.39 -14.04
CA LEU A 33 1.33 -9.91 -13.19
C LEU A 33 0.82 -11.25 -13.70
N ASP A 34 0.57 -11.37 -15.00
CA ASP A 34 0.12 -12.63 -15.58
C ASP A 34 1.14 -13.74 -15.38
N ARG A 35 2.43 -13.45 -15.58
CA ARG A 35 3.49 -14.43 -15.36
C ARG A 35 3.54 -14.88 -13.89
N ALA A 36 3.42 -13.93 -12.97
CA ALA A 36 3.44 -14.24 -11.54
C ALA A 36 2.25 -15.11 -11.14
N LYS A 37 1.06 -14.82 -11.66
CA LYS A 37 -0.13 -15.62 -11.39
C LYS A 37 -0.01 -17.04 -11.92
N GLN A 38 0.50 -17.20 -13.14
CA GLN A 38 0.70 -18.51 -13.74
C GLN A 38 1.73 -19.34 -12.99
N ALA A 39 2.76 -18.70 -12.45
CA ALA A 39 3.81 -19.37 -11.70
C ALA A 39 3.46 -19.58 -10.22
N GLY A 40 2.39 -18.95 -9.73
CA GLY A 40 2.03 -19.02 -8.31
C GLY A 40 2.94 -18.21 -7.40
N ASP A 41 3.58 -17.15 -7.93
CA ASP A 41 4.63 -16.40 -7.26
C ASP A 41 4.17 -15.01 -6.78
N THR A 42 2.86 -14.74 -6.72
CA THR A 42 2.39 -13.38 -6.37
C THR A 42 2.81 -12.95 -4.96
N ASP A 43 2.87 -13.86 -4.01
CA ASP A 43 3.34 -13.57 -2.67
C ASP A 43 4.84 -13.23 -2.65
N PHE A 44 5.65 -13.95 -3.39
CA PHE A 44 7.07 -13.67 -3.54
C PHE A 44 7.30 -12.31 -4.22
N GLU A 45 6.52 -12.00 -5.26
CA GLU A 45 6.62 -10.71 -5.95
C GLU A 45 6.25 -9.56 -5.02
N LYS A 46 5.26 -9.76 -4.15
CA LYS A 46 4.91 -8.76 -3.13
C LYS A 46 6.09 -8.50 -2.19
N GLU A 47 6.71 -9.56 -1.69
CA GLU A 47 7.88 -9.43 -0.81
C GLU A 47 9.02 -8.70 -1.50
N SER A 48 9.29 -9.06 -2.75
CA SER A 48 10.37 -8.44 -3.54
C SER A 48 10.11 -6.97 -3.74
N TRP A 49 8.87 -6.60 -4.07
CA TRP A 49 8.50 -5.20 -4.28
C TRP A 49 8.66 -4.38 -3.00
N VAL A 50 8.16 -4.91 -1.87
CA VAL A 50 8.27 -4.22 -0.59
C VAL A 50 9.73 -4.06 -0.20
N SER A 51 10.53 -5.11 -0.35
CA SER A 51 11.96 -5.07 -0.03
C SER A 51 12.70 -4.02 -0.84
N ALA A 52 12.49 -4.00 -2.15
CA ALA A 52 13.14 -3.05 -3.03
C ALA A 52 12.71 -1.61 -2.72
N THR A 53 11.42 -1.40 -2.49
CA THR A 53 10.89 -0.07 -2.18
C THR A 53 11.43 0.45 -0.85
N LEU A 54 11.51 -0.41 0.16
CA LEU A 54 12.07 -0.03 1.46
C LEU A 54 13.54 0.41 1.33
N LEU A 55 14.31 -0.29 0.51
CA LEU A 55 15.72 0.02 0.30
C LEU A 55 15.92 1.31 -0.50
N ASP A 56 15.14 1.48 -1.57
CA ASP A 56 15.36 2.58 -2.51
C ASP A 56 14.69 3.88 -2.08
N TRP A 57 13.53 3.79 -1.44
CA TRP A 57 12.72 4.97 -1.12
C TRP A 57 12.41 5.11 0.37
N GLY A 58 12.05 4.01 1.02
CA GLY A 58 11.69 4.01 2.43
C GLY A 58 10.33 3.39 2.68
N SER A 59 9.71 3.68 3.86
CA SER A 59 8.44 3.11 4.24
C SER A 59 7.37 3.34 3.18
N CYS A 60 6.72 2.27 2.76
CA CYS A 60 5.69 2.27 1.72
C CYS A 60 4.30 1.97 2.26
N GLY A 61 4.09 2.09 3.55
CA GLY A 61 2.75 1.87 4.10
C GLY A 61 2.73 1.78 5.61
N LYS A 62 1.50 1.67 6.12
CA LYS A 62 1.21 1.57 7.55
C LYS A 62 0.23 0.44 7.80
N ILE A 63 0.37 -0.22 8.96
CA ILE A 63 -0.61 -1.16 9.48
C ILE A 63 -1.12 -0.61 10.80
N ALA A 64 -2.44 -0.63 11.00
CA ALA A 64 -3.08 -0.27 12.25
C ALA A 64 -3.41 -1.53 13.03
N TYR A 65 -3.04 -1.55 14.31
CA TYR A 65 -3.37 -2.64 15.23
C TYR A 65 -4.29 -2.11 16.30
N VAL A 66 -5.32 -2.88 16.65
CA VAL A 66 -6.20 -2.61 17.78
C VAL A 66 -6.03 -3.74 18.78
N ASP A 67 -5.51 -3.42 19.95
CA ASP A 67 -5.21 -4.41 21.00
C ASP A 67 -4.36 -5.58 20.47
N GLY A 68 -3.39 -5.26 19.59
CA GLY A 68 -2.49 -6.24 19.01
C GLY A 68 -3.03 -7.01 17.81
N VAL A 69 -4.27 -6.73 17.39
CA VAL A 69 -4.90 -7.40 16.24
C VAL A 69 -4.82 -6.51 15.02
N PRO A 70 -4.36 -7.02 13.85
CA PRO A 70 -4.34 -6.23 12.63
C PRO A 70 -5.74 -5.78 12.24
N ALA A 71 -5.96 -4.47 12.16
CA ALA A 71 -7.28 -3.88 11.91
C ALA A 71 -7.40 -3.28 10.51
N GLY A 72 -6.28 -2.93 9.89
CA GLY A 72 -6.27 -2.36 8.55
C GLY A 72 -4.88 -1.94 8.12
N PHE A 73 -4.76 -1.56 6.86
CA PHE A 73 -3.48 -1.11 6.32
C PHE A 73 -3.69 -0.13 5.18
N VAL A 74 -2.62 0.58 4.82
CA VAL A 74 -2.56 1.43 3.63
C VAL A 74 -1.17 1.29 3.03
N MET A 75 -1.07 1.30 1.69
CA MET A 75 0.21 1.26 0.97
C MET A 75 0.31 2.42 0.00
N TYR A 76 1.52 2.96 -0.14
CA TYR A 76 1.78 4.11 -1.00
C TYR A 76 3.24 4.09 -1.49
N ALA A 77 3.45 4.66 -2.68
CA ALA A 77 4.79 4.78 -3.26
C ALA A 77 4.78 5.83 -4.37
N PRO A 78 5.96 6.38 -4.74
CA PRO A 78 6.06 7.25 -5.91
C PRO A 78 5.70 6.50 -7.21
N PRO A 79 5.28 7.24 -8.26
CA PRO A 79 4.85 6.59 -9.52
C PRO A 79 5.89 5.66 -10.14
N GLY A 80 7.18 5.94 -9.95
CA GLY A 80 8.24 5.11 -10.51
C GLY A 80 8.27 3.68 -9.98
N TYR A 81 7.65 3.43 -8.84
CA TYR A 81 7.55 2.10 -8.24
C TYR A 81 6.21 1.42 -8.52
N VAL A 82 5.31 2.09 -9.25
CA VAL A 82 3.94 1.61 -9.45
C VAL A 82 3.63 1.56 -10.96
N PRO A 83 4.17 0.56 -11.69
CA PRO A 83 4.03 0.50 -13.15
C PRO A 83 2.59 0.50 -13.64
N ARG A 84 1.66 -0.06 -12.87
CA ARG A 84 0.25 -0.12 -13.27
C ARG A 84 -0.38 1.27 -13.37
N SER A 85 0.16 2.26 -12.68
CA SER A 85 -0.42 3.61 -12.68
C SER A 85 -0.47 4.25 -14.07
N VAL A 86 0.45 3.90 -14.96
CA VAL A 86 0.49 4.46 -16.32
C VAL A 86 -0.66 4.01 -17.21
N ALA A 87 -1.39 2.97 -16.80
CA ALA A 87 -2.53 2.44 -17.57
C ALA A 87 -3.82 3.22 -17.34
N PHE A 88 -3.84 4.18 -16.42
CA PHE A 88 -5.05 4.91 -16.05
C PHE A 88 -5.16 6.23 -16.79
N PRO A 89 -6.43 6.70 -17.09
CA PRO A 89 -6.64 7.93 -17.87
C PRO A 89 -6.07 9.19 -17.23
N THR A 90 -5.91 9.21 -15.91
CA THR A 90 -5.35 10.34 -15.18
C THR A 90 -3.82 10.33 -15.17
N SER A 91 -3.21 9.31 -15.76
CA SER A 91 -1.77 9.24 -15.91
C SER A 91 -1.29 10.26 -16.97
N PRO A 92 -0.04 10.80 -16.86
CA PRO A 92 0.91 10.51 -15.79
C PRO A 92 0.60 11.24 -14.49
N LEU A 93 1.02 10.64 -13.38
CA LEU A 93 0.97 11.32 -12.09
C LEU A 93 2.02 12.43 -12.05
N SER A 94 1.81 13.42 -11.18
CA SER A 94 2.82 14.45 -10.95
C SER A 94 4.13 13.81 -10.47
N ALA A 95 5.25 14.34 -10.95
CA ALA A 95 6.57 13.78 -10.64
C ALA A 95 6.89 13.78 -9.14
N ASP A 96 6.35 14.76 -8.40
CA ASP A 96 6.56 14.93 -6.97
C ASP A 96 5.40 14.38 -6.12
N ALA A 97 4.47 13.65 -6.72
CA ALA A 97 3.35 13.04 -6.02
C ALA A 97 3.70 11.62 -5.57
N VAL A 98 2.98 11.17 -4.54
CA VAL A 98 3.00 9.77 -4.11
C VAL A 98 1.62 9.19 -4.38
N LEU A 99 1.58 8.02 -4.96
CA LEU A 99 0.33 7.30 -5.21
C LEU A 99 -0.09 6.54 -3.95
N LEU A 100 -1.31 6.78 -3.49
CA LEU A 100 -1.96 5.94 -2.50
C LEU A 100 -2.50 4.72 -3.26
N MET A 101 -1.80 3.59 -3.14
CA MET A 101 -2.02 2.41 -3.97
C MET A 101 -3.26 1.64 -3.55
N THR A 102 -3.35 1.32 -2.27
CA THR A 102 -4.41 0.47 -1.75
C THR A 102 -4.53 0.68 -0.25
N GLY A 103 -5.72 0.39 0.26
CA GLY A 103 -5.98 0.39 1.68
C GLY A 103 -7.18 -0.50 1.98
N HIS A 104 -7.21 -1.01 3.19
CA HIS A 104 -8.29 -1.91 3.61
C HIS A 104 -8.46 -1.80 5.11
N VAL A 105 -9.72 -1.77 5.57
CA VAL A 105 -10.06 -1.88 6.98
C VAL A 105 -10.81 -3.19 7.16
N HIS A 106 -10.35 -4.00 8.10
CA HIS A 106 -10.99 -5.28 8.38
C HIS A 106 -12.43 -5.04 8.82
N PRO A 107 -13.42 -5.82 8.33
CA PRO A 107 -14.84 -5.59 8.65
C PRO A 107 -15.16 -5.50 10.13
N ASP A 108 -14.46 -6.25 10.97
CA ASP A 108 -14.68 -6.23 12.42
C ASP A 108 -14.35 -4.88 13.06
N PHE A 109 -13.60 -4.02 12.36
CA PHE A 109 -13.19 -2.71 12.84
C PHE A 109 -13.80 -1.57 12.03
N ALA A 110 -14.71 -1.87 11.10
CA ALA A 110 -15.36 -0.86 10.28
C ALA A 110 -16.16 0.11 11.15
N GLY A 111 -16.13 1.39 10.80
CA GLY A 111 -16.85 2.43 11.53
C GLY A 111 -16.13 2.94 12.77
N GLY A 112 -14.97 2.39 13.11
CA GLY A 112 -14.22 2.78 14.31
C GLY A 112 -13.13 3.83 14.10
N GLY A 113 -13.06 4.43 12.91
CA GLY A 113 -12.06 5.47 12.63
C GLY A 113 -10.71 4.95 12.20
N ILE A 114 -10.57 3.66 11.93
CA ILE A 114 -9.29 3.05 11.51
C ILE A 114 -8.83 3.58 10.16
N GLY A 115 -9.75 3.72 9.20
CA GLY A 115 -9.41 4.29 7.89
C GLY A 115 -8.85 5.71 8.01
N ARG A 116 -9.47 6.54 8.85
CA ARG A 116 -8.99 7.89 9.12
C ARG A 116 -7.61 7.88 9.75
N LEU A 117 -7.40 7.00 10.74
CA LEU A 117 -6.10 6.85 11.41
C LEU A 117 -5.00 6.52 10.39
N LEU A 118 -5.27 5.57 9.50
CA LEU A 118 -4.33 5.15 8.46
C LEU A 118 -3.99 6.31 7.49
N ILE A 119 -5.00 7.01 7.00
CA ILE A 119 -4.80 8.12 6.06
C ILE A 119 -4.04 9.27 6.73
N GLN A 120 -4.40 9.60 7.96
CA GLN A 120 -3.69 10.66 8.69
C GLN A 120 -2.25 10.27 8.97
N GLY A 121 -1.99 9.01 9.33
CA GLY A 121 -0.64 8.52 9.56
C GLY A 121 0.20 8.54 8.30
N ALA A 122 -0.38 8.13 7.17
CA ALA A 122 0.29 8.19 5.88
C ALA A 122 0.61 9.64 5.49
N ALA A 123 -0.36 10.55 5.63
CA ALA A 123 -0.17 11.96 5.30
C ALA A 123 0.93 12.60 6.16
N LYS A 124 0.94 12.33 7.46
CA LYS A 124 1.98 12.85 8.35
C LYS A 124 3.37 12.38 7.95
N ASP A 125 3.51 11.09 7.65
CA ASP A 125 4.77 10.51 7.21
C ASP A 125 5.26 11.18 5.94
N LEU A 126 4.38 11.31 4.95
CA LEU A 126 4.74 11.85 3.64
C LEU A 126 5.07 13.34 3.70
N VAL A 127 4.32 14.13 4.48
CA VAL A 127 4.64 15.54 4.69
C VAL A 127 6.02 15.69 5.33
N ARG A 128 6.33 14.87 6.34
CA ARG A 128 7.63 14.89 7.00
C ARG A 128 8.77 14.55 6.03
N ARG A 129 8.49 13.72 5.03
CA ARG A 129 9.47 13.31 4.02
C ARG A 129 9.53 14.25 2.82
N GLY A 130 8.83 15.39 2.87
CA GLY A 130 8.89 16.41 1.81
C GLY A 130 8.00 16.16 0.61
N VAL A 131 7.02 15.26 0.74
CA VAL A 131 6.07 14.98 -0.35
C VAL A 131 5.04 16.10 -0.42
N HIS A 132 4.81 16.62 -1.63
CA HIS A 132 3.92 17.77 -1.84
C HIS A 132 2.50 17.39 -2.28
N ALA A 133 2.31 16.19 -2.83
CA ALA A 133 1.01 15.77 -3.32
C ALA A 133 0.82 14.27 -3.11
N ILE A 134 -0.40 13.88 -2.77
CA ILE A 134 -0.81 12.49 -2.65
C ILE A 134 -1.96 12.30 -3.62
N GLU A 135 -1.85 11.30 -4.49
CA GLU A 135 -2.87 11.01 -5.49
C GLU A 135 -3.38 9.59 -5.32
N ALA A 136 -4.62 9.34 -5.70
CA ALA A 136 -5.23 8.02 -5.67
C ALA A 136 -6.16 7.88 -6.85
N PHE A 137 -6.29 6.64 -7.35
CA PHE A 137 -7.28 6.34 -8.37
C PHE A 137 -8.54 5.82 -7.69
N GLY A 138 -9.66 6.48 -7.96
CA GLY A 138 -10.94 6.09 -7.40
C GLY A 138 -11.51 4.86 -8.09
N ASP A 139 -12.34 4.12 -7.36
CA ASP A 139 -13.09 2.99 -7.88
C ASP A 139 -14.56 3.39 -7.97
N GLU A 140 -15.11 3.32 -9.16
CA GLU A 140 -16.49 3.79 -9.43
C GLU A 140 -17.55 2.72 -9.18
N LYS A 141 -17.43 1.94 -8.21
CA LYS A 141 -18.47 0.95 -7.92
C LYS A 141 -19.72 1.57 -7.35
#